data_07dbc0a1019bc90af180c045fae1eaf3
#
_entry.id   07dbc0a1019bc90af180c045fae1eaf3
#
_cell.length_a   1.000
_cell.length_b   1.000
_cell.length_c   1.000
_cell.angle_alpha   90.00
_cell.angle_beta   90.00
_cell.angle_gamma   90.00
#
_symmetry.space_group_name_H-M   'P 1'
#
loop_
_entity.id
_entity.type
_entity.pdbx_description
1 polymer ?
#
loop_
_entity_poly.entity_id
_entity_poly.type
_entity_poly.pdbx_seq_one_letter_code
_entity_poly.pdbx_strand_id
1 'polypeptide(L)'
;RMLKLAWKYMRYYKSQTFAIFASILLTASLLSGISSLIYSSQKSDLANSKTIYGDWHYYIETDKELFNSVESGEKGKGYTLEQCGKMEIRDVVAEEFMICFIHADETYRQMAHRDLLEGTFPEKENEIAADGFVLSNLGFSGNLGDSLRIGEKEYIVTGVLKSEWAASSSEMEVFVSDSFKGRGSQTFLYLSFNEDEKLYKQLDAFLQEHKIELDKKYEKFF
;
A
#
# COMPACT_ATOMS: atom_id res chain seq x y z
N ARG A 1 38.55 -45.51 15.73
CA ARG A 1 38.61 -46.06 17.12
C ARG A 1 37.62 -45.36 18.03
N MET A 2 37.49 -44.04 17.98
CA MET A 2 36.56 -43.22 18.79
C MET A 2 35.07 -43.52 18.54
N LEU A 3 34.64 -43.70 17.30
CA LEU A 3 33.25 -44.01 16.94
C LEU A 3 32.77 -45.36 17.55
N LYS A 4 33.63 -46.39 17.59
CA LYS A 4 33.28 -47.65 18.20
C LYS A 4 33.13 -47.55 19.73
N LEU A 5 33.92 -46.68 20.36
CA LEU A 5 33.83 -46.41 21.81
C LEU A 5 32.54 -45.65 22.13
N ALA A 6 32.22 -44.61 21.35
CA ALA A 6 30.98 -43.84 21.47
C ALA A 6 29.72 -44.71 21.30
N TRP A 7 29.74 -45.61 20.30
CA TRP A 7 28.65 -46.57 20.09
C TRP A 7 28.45 -47.51 21.25
N LYS A 8 29.56 -48.02 21.83
CA LYS A 8 29.52 -48.91 23.01
C LYS A 8 29.00 -48.19 24.25
N TYR A 9 29.36 -46.91 24.41
CA TYR A 9 28.89 -46.05 25.48
C TYR A 9 27.40 -45.75 25.38
N MET A 10 26.92 -45.38 24.20
CA MET A 10 25.50 -45.16 23.94
C MET A 10 24.64 -46.40 24.20
N ARG A 11 25.17 -47.58 23.88
CA ARG A 11 24.45 -48.84 24.10
C ARG A 11 24.45 -49.26 25.58
N TYR A 12 25.39 -48.84 26.34
CA TYR A 12 25.47 -49.11 27.79
C TYR A 12 24.54 -48.18 28.57
N TYR A 13 24.48 -46.88 28.21
CA TYR A 13 23.66 -45.86 28.87
C TYR A 13 22.43 -45.52 28.05
N LYS A 14 21.62 -46.49 27.71
CA LYS A 14 20.45 -46.33 26.82
C LYS A 14 19.49 -45.23 27.24
N SER A 15 19.17 -45.14 28.54
CA SER A 15 18.22 -44.15 29.06
C SER A 15 18.74 -42.72 28.90
N GLN A 16 20.02 -42.48 29.19
CA GLN A 16 20.64 -41.16 29.04
C GLN A 16 20.77 -40.77 27.55
N THR A 17 21.16 -41.73 26.72
CA THR A 17 21.27 -41.54 25.28
C THR A 17 19.90 -41.18 24.67
N PHE A 18 18.85 -41.88 25.10
CA PHE A 18 17.47 -41.58 24.67
C PHE A 18 17.03 -40.19 25.14
N ALA A 19 17.32 -39.80 26.38
CA ALA A 19 16.98 -38.46 26.90
C ALA A 19 17.67 -37.34 26.11
N ILE A 20 18.96 -37.53 25.78
CA ILE A 20 19.69 -36.55 24.95
C ILE A 20 19.10 -36.47 23.56
N PHE A 21 18.78 -37.59 22.93
CA PHE A 21 18.17 -37.63 21.59
C PHE A 21 16.80 -36.97 21.59
N ALA A 22 15.96 -37.28 22.58
CA ALA A 22 14.65 -36.68 22.74
C ALA A 22 14.75 -35.18 22.96
N SER A 23 15.70 -34.71 23.77
CA SER A 23 15.96 -33.30 24.01
C SER A 23 16.37 -32.54 22.72
N ILE A 24 17.27 -33.11 21.92
CA ILE A 24 17.71 -32.56 20.65
C ILE A 24 16.55 -32.48 19.66
N LEU A 25 15.75 -33.56 19.54
CA LEU A 25 14.57 -33.57 18.67
C LEU A 25 13.55 -32.53 19.09
N LEU A 26 13.29 -32.39 20.38
CA LEU A 26 12.33 -31.44 20.92
C LEU A 26 12.77 -29.99 20.65
N THR A 27 14.07 -29.72 20.90
CA THR A 27 14.66 -28.40 20.60
C THR A 27 14.62 -28.07 19.11
N ALA A 28 14.97 -29.01 18.24
CA ALA A 28 14.94 -28.82 16.80
C ALA A 28 13.50 -28.60 16.29
N SER A 29 12.52 -29.33 16.83
CA SER A 29 11.11 -29.17 16.50
C SER A 29 10.56 -27.82 16.94
N LEU A 30 10.93 -27.35 18.14
CA LEU A 30 10.54 -26.02 18.63
C LEU A 30 11.13 -24.91 17.76
N LEU A 31 12.43 -24.98 17.44
CA LEU A 31 13.09 -24.00 16.58
C LEU A 31 12.45 -23.95 15.17
N SER A 32 12.18 -25.12 14.60
CA SER A 32 11.50 -25.21 13.30
C SER A 32 10.07 -24.64 13.35
N GLY A 33 9.32 -24.95 14.40
CA GLY A 33 7.98 -24.44 14.62
C GLY A 33 7.95 -22.91 14.76
N ILE A 34 8.85 -22.35 15.57
CA ILE A 34 8.96 -20.88 15.73
C ILE A 34 9.33 -20.20 14.41
N SER A 35 10.31 -20.75 13.69
CA SER A 35 10.72 -20.20 12.39
C SER A 35 9.58 -20.23 11.36
N SER A 36 8.81 -21.31 11.34
CA SER A 36 7.62 -21.44 10.48
C SER A 36 6.53 -20.44 10.84
N LEU A 37 6.28 -20.21 12.14
CA LEU A 37 5.30 -19.22 12.62
C LEU A 37 5.71 -17.81 12.25
N ILE A 38 6.99 -17.44 12.46
CA ILE A 38 7.51 -16.11 12.09
C ILE A 38 7.35 -15.89 10.59
N TYR A 39 7.74 -16.85 9.75
CA TYR A 39 7.60 -16.74 8.30
C TYR A 39 6.14 -16.62 7.86
N SER A 40 5.25 -17.42 8.45
CA SER A 40 3.82 -17.40 8.16
C SER A 40 3.18 -16.06 8.58
N SER A 41 3.57 -15.52 9.77
CA SER A 41 3.10 -14.21 10.24
C SER A 41 3.54 -13.09 9.31
N GLN A 42 4.82 -13.04 8.95
CA GLN A 42 5.34 -12.01 8.04
C GLN A 42 4.64 -12.04 6.67
N LYS A 43 4.41 -13.25 6.14
CA LYS A 43 3.68 -13.41 4.86
C LYS A 43 2.22 -12.96 4.97
N SER A 44 1.57 -13.26 6.08
CA SER A 44 0.19 -12.83 6.36
C SER A 44 0.11 -11.30 6.53
N ASP A 45 1.05 -10.71 7.27
CA ASP A 45 1.10 -9.27 7.50
C ASP A 45 1.34 -8.51 6.18
N LEU A 46 2.22 -9.01 5.32
CA LEU A 46 2.44 -8.44 3.99
C LEU A 46 1.20 -8.55 3.11
N ALA A 47 0.53 -9.70 3.10
CA ALA A 47 -0.71 -9.90 2.34
C ALA A 47 -1.83 -8.97 2.83
N ASN A 48 -1.97 -8.83 4.15
CA ASN A 48 -2.93 -7.91 4.75
C ASN A 48 -2.60 -6.45 4.40
N SER A 49 -1.32 -6.07 4.45
CA SER A 49 -0.88 -4.73 4.06
C SER A 49 -1.20 -4.44 2.59
N LYS A 50 -0.91 -5.37 1.69
CA LYS A 50 -1.28 -5.24 0.27
C LYS A 50 -2.80 -5.11 0.07
N THR A 51 -3.60 -5.87 0.81
CA THR A 51 -5.07 -5.77 0.74
C THR A 51 -5.58 -4.42 1.23
N ILE A 52 -5.00 -3.86 2.30
CA ILE A 52 -5.46 -2.61 2.91
C ILE A 52 -4.93 -1.40 2.14
N TYR A 53 -3.64 -1.37 1.83
CA TYR A 53 -2.96 -0.20 1.28
C TYR A 53 -2.82 -0.25 -0.25
N GLY A 54 -2.74 -1.44 -0.84
CA GLY A 54 -2.55 -1.63 -2.27
C GLY A 54 -1.22 -2.30 -2.64
N ASP A 55 -1.00 -2.49 -3.94
CA ASP A 55 0.12 -3.23 -4.53
C ASP A 55 1.29 -2.30 -4.93
N TRP A 56 1.59 -1.29 -4.13
CA TRP A 56 2.73 -0.39 -4.32
C TRP A 56 3.80 -0.59 -3.24
N HIS A 57 5.05 -0.28 -3.58
CA HIS A 57 6.18 -0.41 -2.65
C HIS A 57 6.50 0.89 -1.94
N TYR A 58 6.47 2.01 -2.69
CA TYR A 58 6.78 3.34 -2.17
C TYR A 58 5.84 4.38 -2.76
N TYR A 59 5.56 5.43 -2.01
CA TYR A 59 4.96 6.64 -2.54
C TYR A 59 5.82 7.85 -2.19
N ILE A 60 5.87 8.80 -3.09
CA ILE A 60 6.65 10.03 -2.94
C ILE A 60 5.83 11.23 -3.36
N GLU A 61 5.93 12.31 -2.60
CA GLU A 61 5.44 13.62 -3.01
C GLU A 61 6.43 14.23 -4.00
N THR A 62 5.93 14.77 -5.10
CA THR A 62 6.74 15.31 -6.18
C THR A 62 6.22 16.65 -6.66
N ASP A 63 7.05 17.38 -7.41
CA ASP A 63 6.57 18.50 -8.20
C ASP A 63 5.81 18.02 -9.46
N LYS A 64 5.16 18.96 -10.13
CA LYS A 64 4.33 18.67 -11.29
C LYS A 64 5.13 18.27 -12.54
N GLU A 65 6.41 18.66 -12.63
CA GLU A 65 7.30 18.31 -13.73
C GLU A 65 7.66 16.83 -13.66
N LEU A 66 8.11 16.37 -12.51
CA LEU A 66 8.43 14.97 -12.28
C LEU A 66 7.16 14.09 -12.35
N PHE A 67 6.06 14.53 -11.75
CA PHE A 67 4.78 13.86 -11.82
C PHE A 67 4.34 13.54 -13.25
N ASN A 68 4.58 14.46 -14.19
CA ASN A 68 4.21 14.27 -15.58
C ASN A 68 5.22 13.44 -16.37
N SER A 69 6.50 13.41 -15.96
CA SER A 69 7.57 12.78 -16.72
C SER A 69 7.75 11.28 -16.46
N VAL A 70 7.43 10.82 -15.25
CA VAL A 70 7.61 9.39 -14.89
C VAL A 70 6.47 8.54 -15.43
N GLU A 71 6.80 7.40 -16.04
CA GLU A 71 5.85 6.48 -16.65
C GLU A 71 6.05 5.03 -16.17
N SER A 72 4.98 4.25 -16.17
CA SER A 72 5.04 2.81 -15.91
C SER A 72 5.93 2.10 -16.94
N GLY A 73 6.73 1.13 -16.49
CA GLY A 73 7.66 0.41 -17.35
C GLY A 73 9.02 1.11 -17.56
N GLU A 74 9.26 2.23 -16.88
CA GLU A 74 10.52 2.96 -16.94
C GLU A 74 11.68 2.10 -16.42
N LYS A 75 12.81 2.13 -17.15
CA LYS A 75 14.03 1.42 -16.79
C LYS A 75 15.19 2.40 -16.72
N GLY A 76 15.74 2.56 -15.54
CA GLY A 76 16.93 3.36 -15.30
C GLY A 76 18.15 2.52 -14.92
N LYS A 77 19.21 3.22 -14.58
CA LYS A 77 20.45 2.57 -14.15
C LYS A 77 20.31 2.05 -12.71
N GLY A 78 19.90 0.80 -12.55
CA GLY A 78 19.79 0.13 -11.25
C GLY A 78 18.36 0.05 -10.71
N TYR A 79 17.36 0.33 -11.53
CA TYR A 79 15.96 0.07 -11.20
C TYR A 79 15.13 -0.31 -12.43
N THR A 80 14.05 -1.00 -12.17
CA THR A 80 12.98 -1.25 -13.13
C THR A 80 11.65 -0.93 -12.45
N LEU A 81 11.02 0.16 -12.88
CA LEU A 81 9.72 0.60 -12.41
C LEU A 81 8.64 -0.14 -13.20
N GLU A 82 7.97 -1.10 -12.58
CA GLU A 82 6.93 -1.87 -13.24
C GLU A 82 5.66 -1.07 -13.41
N GLN A 83 5.22 -0.40 -12.33
CA GLN A 83 4.02 0.44 -12.33
C GLN A 83 4.28 1.77 -11.62
N CYS A 84 3.69 2.83 -12.16
CA CYS A 84 3.68 4.16 -11.57
C CYS A 84 2.25 4.69 -11.57
N GLY A 85 1.62 4.70 -10.40
CA GLY A 85 0.31 5.31 -10.20
C GLY A 85 0.46 6.78 -9.87
N LYS A 86 -0.39 7.62 -10.46
CA LYS A 86 -0.38 9.07 -10.28
C LYS A 86 -1.61 9.54 -9.54
N MET A 87 -1.42 10.24 -8.42
CA MET A 87 -2.51 10.80 -7.61
C MET A 87 -2.23 12.26 -7.27
N GLU A 88 -3.22 13.10 -7.44
CA GLU A 88 -3.18 14.53 -7.16
C GLU A 88 -4.28 14.90 -6.17
N ILE A 89 -3.91 15.49 -5.02
CA ILE A 89 -4.86 16.13 -4.11
C ILE A 89 -5.12 17.53 -4.65
N ARG A 90 -6.33 17.79 -5.11
CA ARG A 90 -6.72 19.06 -5.74
C ARG A 90 -7.36 20.07 -4.79
N ASP A 91 -8.01 19.59 -3.75
CA ASP A 91 -8.55 20.44 -2.69
C ASP A 91 -8.68 19.65 -1.40
N VAL A 92 -8.65 20.35 -0.27
CA VAL A 92 -8.91 19.78 1.05
C VAL A 92 -9.93 20.65 1.76
N VAL A 93 -11.02 20.03 2.20
CA VAL A 93 -12.08 20.69 2.98
C VAL A 93 -12.05 20.07 4.38
N ALA A 94 -11.84 20.93 5.37
CA ALA A 94 -11.90 20.56 6.78
C ALA A 94 -13.30 20.89 7.33
N GLU A 95 -14.06 19.85 7.59
CA GLU A 95 -15.34 19.93 8.29
C GLU A 95 -15.25 19.09 9.59
N GLU A 96 -16.22 18.22 9.85
CA GLU A 96 -16.13 17.23 10.93
C GLU A 96 -14.99 16.22 10.65
N PHE A 97 -14.71 15.96 9.37
CA PHE A 97 -13.63 15.12 8.86
C PHE A 97 -12.79 15.91 7.85
N MET A 98 -11.57 15.45 7.61
CA MET A 98 -10.74 15.98 6.55
C MET A 98 -11.13 15.30 5.22
N ILE A 99 -11.69 16.07 4.29
CA ILE A 99 -12.15 15.59 2.99
C ILE A 99 -11.11 16.00 1.95
N CYS A 100 -10.46 15.01 1.34
CA CYS A 100 -9.46 15.21 0.29
C CYS A 100 -10.11 14.94 -1.08
N PHE A 101 -10.20 15.96 -1.93
CA PHE A 101 -10.61 15.82 -3.32
C PHE A 101 -9.41 15.38 -4.15
N ILE A 102 -9.45 14.16 -4.64
CA ILE A 102 -8.33 13.54 -5.35
C ILE A 102 -8.67 13.27 -6.82
N HIS A 103 -7.72 13.56 -7.70
CA HIS A 103 -7.72 13.06 -9.07
C HIS A 103 -6.64 12.01 -9.20
N ALA A 104 -6.94 10.88 -9.81
CA ALA A 104 -5.99 9.78 -9.93
C ALA A 104 -6.13 9.06 -11.26
N ASP A 105 -5.00 8.61 -11.80
CA ASP A 105 -4.98 7.81 -13.01
C ASP A 105 -5.49 6.38 -12.77
N GLU A 106 -5.67 5.64 -13.84
CA GLU A 106 -6.15 4.26 -13.79
C GLU A 106 -5.14 3.35 -13.09
N THR A 107 -3.83 3.58 -13.30
CA THR A 107 -2.77 2.79 -12.68
C THR A 107 -2.82 2.91 -11.15
N TYR A 108 -2.96 4.14 -10.62
CA TYR A 108 -3.13 4.33 -9.18
C TYR A 108 -4.38 3.60 -8.66
N ARG A 109 -5.53 3.76 -9.35
CA ARG A 109 -6.78 3.12 -8.91
C ARG A 109 -6.66 1.61 -8.83
N GLN A 110 -5.99 0.99 -9.80
CA GLN A 110 -5.72 -0.45 -9.79
C GLN A 110 -4.78 -0.84 -8.66
N MET A 111 -3.64 -0.16 -8.53
CA MET A 111 -2.64 -0.44 -7.48
C MET A 111 -3.20 -0.24 -6.06
N ALA A 112 -4.02 0.78 -5.85
CA ALA A 112 -4.62 1.12 -4.56
C ALA A 112 -5.97 0.41 -4.31
N HIS A 113 -6.38 -0.52 -5.18
CA HIS A 113 -7.64 -1.27 -5.11
C HIS A 113 -8.88 -0.37 -5.01
N ARG A 114 -8.87 0.75 -5.76
CA ARG A 114 -9.97 1.71 -5.82
C ARG A 114 -10.98 1.31 -6.90
N ASP A 115 -11.55 0.14 -6.74
CA ASP A 115 -12.55 -0.41 -7.66
C ASP A 115 -13.92 0.24 -7.46
N LEU A 116 -14.64 0.47 -8.55
CA LEU A 116 -16.05 0.83 -8.48
C LEU A 116 -16.88 -0.38 -8.05
N LEU A 117 -17.77 -0.16 -7.10
CA LEU A 117 -18.86 -1.08 -6.77
C LEU A 117 -20.04 -0.83 -7.71
N GLU A 118 -20.34 0.45 -7.99
CA GLU A 118 -21.45 0.89 -8.81
C GLU A 118 -21.15 2.24 -9.48
N GLY A 119 -21.69 2.49 -10.67
CA GLY A 119 -21.58 3.77 -11.38
C GLY A 119 -20.31 3.94 -12.19
N THR A 120 -19.83 5.17 -12.29
CA THR A 120 -18.65 5.58 -13.06
C THR A 120 -17.76 6.54 -12.27
N PHE A 121 -16.47 6.61 -12.63
CA PHE A 121 -15.63 7.70 -12.15
C PHE A 121 -16.08 9.04 -12.72
N PRO A 122 -15.86 10.15 -11.99
CA PRO A 122 -16.25 11.50 -12.41
C PRO A 122 -15.59 11.92 -13.72
N GLU A 123 -16.37 12.49 -14.61
CA GLU A 123 -15.89 13.08 -15.88
C GLU A 123 -16.04 14.61 -15.89
N LYS A 124 -17.02 15.16 -15.16
CA LYS A 124 -17.28 16.60 -15.10
C LYS A 124 -16.82 17.23 -13.78
N GLU A 125 -16.65 18.55 -13.81
CA GLU A 125 -16.14 19.33 -12.67
C GLU A 125 -16.95 19.17 -11.38
N ASN A 126 -18.25 18.97 -11.49
CA ASN A 126 -19.18 18.85 -10.37
C ASN A 126 -19.54 17.40 -10.04
N GLU A 127 -18.90 16.43 -10.65
CA GLU A 127 -19.12 15.00 -10.39
C GLU A 127 -18.10 14.47 -9.37
N ILE A 128 -18.57 13.55 -8.52
CA ILE A 128 -17.74 12.89 -7.52
C ILE A 128 -18.04 11.39 -7.46
N ALA A 129 -17.02 10.64 -7.07
CA ALA A 129 -17.16 9.25 -6.64
C ALA A 129 -16.41 9.04 -5.33
N ALA A 130 -16.95 8.29 -4.43
CA ALA A 130 -16.32 7.99 -3.17
C ALA A 130 -16.75 6.61 -2.66
N ASP A 131 -16.05 6.14 -1.65
CA ASP A 131 -16.38 4.97 -0.90
C ASP A 131 -17.75 5.09 -0.20
N GLY A 132 -18.48 3.98 -0.11
CA GLY A 132 -19.80 3.99 0.51
C GLY A 132 -19.80 4.44 1.97
N PHE A 133 -18.72 4.15 2.72
CA PHE A 133 -18.55 4.65 4.08
C PHE A 133 -18.35 6.18 4.10
N VAL A 134 -17.53 6.71 3.20
CA VAL A 134 -17.31 8.16 3.04
C VAL A 134 -18.62 8.85 2.70
N LEU A 135 -19.36 8.38 1.69
CA LEU A 135 -20.64 8.94 1.29
C LEU A 135 -21.65 8.94 2.45
N SER A 136 -21.73 7.85 3.22
CA SER A 136 -22.61 7.75 4.39
C SER A 136 -22.25 8.77 5.48
N ASN A 137 -20.96 8.96 5.76
CA ASN A 137 -20.49 9.95 6.75
C ASN A 137 -20.74 11.39 6.28
N LEU A 138 -20.75 11.63 4.96
CA LEU A 138 -21.11 12.93 4.38
C LEU A 138 -22.64 13.14 4.30
N GLY A 139 -23.45 12.20 4.83
CA GLY A 139 -24.89 12.29 4.87
C GLY A 139 -25.60 11.93 3.57
N PHE A 140 -24.91 11.30 2.61
CA PHE A 140 -25.52 10.85 1.38
C PHE A 140 -26.37 9.59 1.62
N SER A 141 -27.63 9.66 1.25
CA SER A 141 -28.59 8.54 1.31
C SER A 141 -29.37 8.37 0.00
N GLY A 142 -28.91 9.04 -1.06
CA GLY A 142 -29.54 9.06 -2.38
C GLY A 142 -29.09 7.93 -3.30
N ASN A 143 -29.48 8.03 -4.56
CA ASN A 143 -29.06 7.14 -5.63
C ASN A 143 -27.97 7.81 -6.47
N LEU A 144 -27.31 7.03 -7.33
CA LEU A 144 -26.38 7.60 -8.32
C LEU A 144 -27.10 8.64 -9.18
N GLY A 145 -26.46 9.79 -9.37
CA GLY A 145 -27.01 10.95 -10.04
C GLY A 145 -27.66 11.98 -9.12
N ASP A 146 -27.88 11.65 -7.84
CA ASP A 146 -28.37 12.62 -6.87
C ASP A 146 -27.23 13.54 -6.39
N SER A 147 -27.59 14.71 -5.86
CA SER A 147 -26.62 15.67 -5.35
C SER A 147 -26.24 15.42 -3.91
N LEU A 148 -24.98 15.69 -3.59
CA LEU A 148 -24.41 15.73 -2.25
C LEU A 148 -23.74 17.08 -2.03
N ARG A 149 -24.08 17.72 -0.90
CA ARG A 149 -23.43 18.96 -0.50
C ARG A 149 -22.20 18.67 0.35
N ILE A 150 -21.04 19.21 -0.08
CA ILE A 150 -19.79 19.19 0.68
C ILE A 150 -19.33 20.64 0.83
N GLY A 151 -19.29 21.13 2.06
CA GLY A 151 -19.03 22.54 2.32
C GLY A 151 -20.12 23.45 1.72
N GLU A 152 -19.68 24.40 0.91
CA GLU A 152 -20.56 25.36 0.22
C GLU A 152 -21.00 24.90 -1.18
N LYS A 153 -20.48 23.77 -1.68
CA LYS A 153 -20.73 23.32 -3.06
C LYS A 153 -21.60 22.07 -3.10
N GLU A 154 -22.35 21.94 -4.17
CA GLU A 154 -23.11 20.73 -4.51
C GLU A 154 -22.39 19.93 -5.59
N TYR A 155 -22.32 18.62 -5.39
CA TYR A 155 -21.71 17.66 -6.29
C TYR A 155 -22.69 16.56 -6.65
N ILE A 156 -22.56 15.99 -7.83
CA ILE A 156 -23.34 14.85 -8.28
C ILE A 156 -22.55 13.58 -8.00
N VAL A 157 -23.14 12.64 -7.27
CA VAL A 157 -22.51 11.35 -6.99
C VAL A 157 -22.68 10.43 -8.18
N THR A 158 -21.60 10.15 -8.89
CA THR A 158 -21.62 9.31 -10.12
C THR A 158 -21.13 7.90 -9.90
N GLY A 159 -20.40 7.66 -8.80
CA GLY A 159 -19.86 6.33 -8.51
C GLY A 159 -19.71 6.06 -7.03
N VAL A 160 -19.85 4.79 -6.67
CA VAL A 160 -19.58 4.26 -5.34
C VAL A 160 -18.45 3.27 -5.44
N LEU A 161 -17.39 3.44 -4.63
CA LEU A 161 -16.26 2.54 -4.55
C LEU A 161 -16.49 1.46 -3.48
N LYS A 162 -15.74 0.37 -3.56
CA LYS A 162 -15.70 -0.66 -2.52
C LYS A 162 -15.06 -0.13 -1.24
N SER A 163 -15.65 -0.46 -0.10
CA SER A 163 -15.30 0.09 1.23
C SER A 163 -14.20 -0.70 1.95
N GLU A 164 -13.07 -0.98 1.32
CA GLU A 164 -12.01 -1.74 2.01
C GLU A 164 -11.03 -0.83 2.78
N TRP A 165 -10.84 0.39 2.31
CA TRP A 165 -9.85 1.33 2.84
C TRP A 165 -10.38 2.32 3.88
N ALA A 166 -11.54 2.90 3.65
CA ALA A 166 -12.04 4.07 4.39
C ALA A 166 -12.24 3.85 5.91
N ALA A 167 -12.44 2.60 6.33
CA ALA A 167 -12.62 2.27 7.74
C ALA A 167 -11.37 2.48 8.61
N SER A 168 -10.19 2.63 8.02
CA SER A 168 -8.91 2.79 8.73
C SER A 168 -8.27 4.17 8.59
N SER A 169 -8.81 5.06 7.76
CA SER A 169 -8.26 6.38 7.47
C SER A 169 -9.00 7.50 8.22
N SER A 170 -8.24 8.47 8.74
CA SER A 170 -8.77 9.73 9.26
C SER A 170 -9.10 10.74 8.15
N GLU A 171 -8.68 10.46 6.92
CA GLU A 171 -8.89 11.28 5.73
C GLU A 171 -9.92 10.61 4.83
N MET A 172 -10.91 11.38 4.39
CA MET A 172 -11.94 10.91 3.48
C MET A 172 -11.56 11.27 2.05
N GLU A 173 -11.25 10.27 1.24
CA GLU A 173 -10.95 10.45 -0.17
C GLU A 173 -12.23 10.57 -1.00
N VAL A 174 -12.32 11.64 -1.79
CA VAL A 174 -13.39 11.88 -2.75
C VAL A 174 -12.77 12.06 -4.14
N PHE A 175 -13.05 11.13 -5.04
CA PHE A 175 -12.54 11.18 -6.41
C PHE A 175 -13.25 12.26 -7.22
N VAL A 176 -12.47 13.01 -7.98
CA VAL A 176 -12.94 14.07 -8.88
C VAL A 176 -12.35 13.90 -10.28
N SER A 177 -12.98 14.55 -11.24
CA SER A 177 -12.53 14.56 -12.62
C SER A 177 -11.26 15.39 -12.83
N ASP A 178 -10.60 15.21 -13.97
CA ASP A 178 -9.47 16.06 -14.36
C ASP A 178 -9.84 17.55 -14.52
N SER A 179 -11.08 17.85 -14.86
CA SER A 179 -11.60 19.21 -14.99
C SER A 179 -11.89 19.92 -13.66
N PHE A 180 -11.80 19.21 -12.52
CA PHE A 180 -12.06 19.78 -11.19
C PHE A 180 -11.05 20.88 -10.84
N LYS A 181 -11.55 22.03 -10.40
CA LYS A 181 -10.76 23.19 -9.97
C LYS A 181 -10.72 23.29 -8.46
N GLY A 182 -9.61 22.85 -7.89
CA GLY A 182 -9.33 22.99 -6.46
C GLY A 182 -8.47 24.21 -6.14
N ARG A 183 -8.25 24.44 -4.84
CA ARG A 183 -7.45 25.57 -4.30
C ARG A 183 -5.97 25.24 -4.17
N GLY A 184 -5.59 24.00 -4.25
CA GLY A 184 -4.19 23.54 -4.11
C GLY A 184 -3.97 22.28 -4.91
N SER A 185 -2.69 21.91 -5.05
CA SER A 185 -2.30 20.69 -5.76
C SER A 185 -1.08 20.12 -5.07
N GLN A 186 -1.21 18.92 -4.53
CA GLN A 186 -0.11 18.08 -4.09
C GLN A 186 -0.10 16.85 -4.97
N THR A 187 1.05 16.52 -5.54
CA THR A 187 1.18 15.41 -6.49
C THR A 187 2.01 14.29 -5.89
N PHE A 188 1.53 13.06 -6.05
CA PHE A 188 2.13 11.86 -5.51
C PHE A 188 2.33 10.81 -6.58
N LEU A 189 3.49 10.19 -6.60
CA LEU A 189 3.78 9.00 -7.39
C LEU A 189 3.77 7.78 -6.48
N TYR A 190 3.04 6.76 -6.88
CA TYR A 190 2.99 5.45 -6.24
C TYR A 190 3.78 4.46 -7.08
N LEU A 191 4.87 3.95 -6.55
CA LEU A 191 5.89 3.23 -7.29
C LEU A 191 5.88 1.74 -6.94
N SER A 192 5.83 0.89 -7.94
CA SER A 192 6.04 -0.55 -7.82
C SER A 192 7.24 -0.95 -8.67
N PHE A 193 8.31 -1.41 -8.01
CA PHE A 193 9.53 -1.89 -8.64
C PHE A 193 9.52 -3.40 -8.81
N ASN A 194 10.42 -3.90 -9.64
CA ASN A 194 10.62 -5.33 -9.84
C ASN A 194 11.02 -6.01 -8.51
N GLU A 195 10.23 -7.00 -8.07
CA GLU A 195 10.45 -7.72 -6.80
C GLU A 195 11.65 -8.69 -6.85
N ASP A 196 12.19 -9.02 -8.02
CA ASP A 196 13.37 -9.90 -8.17
C ASP A 196 14.67 -9.23 -7.69
N GLU A 197 14.65 -7.91 -7.51
CA GLU A 197 15.77 -7.12 -7.03
C GLU A 197 15.48 -6.46 -5.68
N LYS A 198 16.54 -5.98 -5.00
CA LYS A 198 16.38 -5.33 -3.69
C LYS A 198 15.65 -3.98 -3.85
N LEU A 199 14.43 -3.89 -3.37
CA LEU A 199 13.55 -2.73 -3.52
C LEU A 199 14.20 -1.41 -3.09
N TYR A 200 14.87 -1.38 -1.92
CA TYR A 200 15.52 -0.17 -1.42
C TYR A 200 16.65 0.34 -2.33
N LYS A 201 17.36 -0.56 -3.04
CA LYS A 201 18.40 -0.15 -3.99
C LYS A 201 17.82 0.43 -5.26
N GLN A 202 16.69 -0.11 -5.70
CA GLN A 202 15.97 0.42 -6.85
C GLN A 202 15.39 1.80 -6.53
N LEU A 203 14.84 1.98 -5.32
CA LEU A 203 14.39 3.30 -4.87
C LEU A 203 15.53 4.30 -4.85
N ASP A 204 16.68 3.97 -4.23
CA ASP A 204 17.86 4.86 -4.20
C ASP A 204 18.33 5.26 -5.60
N ALA A 205 18.38 4.28 -6.53
CA ALA A 205 18.77 4.53 -7.91
C ALA A 205 17.77 5.45 -8.63
N PHE A 206 16.47 5.23 -8.43
CA PHE A 206 15.41 6.07 -8.98
C PHE A 206 15.50 7.51 -8.44
N LEU A 207 15.65 7.68 -7.14
CA LEU A 207 15.79 9.01 -6.51
C LEU A 207 17.01 9.77 -7.02
N GLN A 208 18.15 9.07 -7.19
CA GLN A 208 19.38 9.67 -7.72
C GLN A 208 19.22 10.10 -9.19
N GLU A 209 18.61 9.26 -10.03
CA GLU A 209 18.41 9.54 -11.44
C GLU A 209 17.49 10.75 -11.66
N HIS A 210 16.42 10.84 -10.87
CA HIS A 210 15.47 11.93 -10.94
C HIS A 210 15.84 13.14 -10.05
N LYS A 211 16.99 13.09 -9.35
CA LYS A 211 17.49 14.16 -8.46
C LYS A 211 16.50 14.56 -7.36
N ILE A 212 15.80 13.56 -6.82
CA ILE A 212 14.84 13.75 -5.74
C ILE A 212 15.59 13.71 -4.41
N GLU A 213 15.53 14.80 -3.64
CA GLU A 213 15.98 14.81 -2.25
C GLU A 213 14.78 14.49 -1.35
N LEU A 214 14.83 13.34 -0.67
CA LEU A 214 13.84 13.03 0.37
C LEU A 214 14.06 13.97 1.55
N ASP A 215 12.99 14.60 1.98
CA ASP A 215 13.04 15.42 3.19
C ASP A 215 13.44 14.53 4.38
N LYS A 216 14.43 14.95 5.19
CA LYS A 216 14.99 14.17 6.33
C LYS A 216 13.93 13.67 7.33
N LYS A 217 12.70 14.14 7.22
CA LYS A 217 11.55 13.69 7.98
C LYS A 217 11.15 12.24 7.67
N TYR A 218 11.48 11.75 6.49
CA TYR A 218 11.13 10.39 6.02
C TYR A 218 12.24 9.35 6.20
N GLU A 219 13.47 9.76 6.52
CA GLU A 219 14.59 8.84 6.81
C GLU A 219 14.38 7.95 8.05
N LYS A 220 13.34 8.21 8.86
CA LYS A 220 13.06 7.46 10.10
C LYS A 220 12.16 6.23 9.94
N PHE A 221 11.69 5.93 8.73
CA PHE A 221 10.77 4.83 8.47
C PHE A 221 11.37 3.68 7.63
N PHE A 222 12.69 3.72 7.40
CA PHE A 222 13.44 2.68 6.67
C PHE A 222 14.53 2.07 7.56
#